data_11a0c92b2b59140953e96a6dc209da9d
#
_entry.id   11a0c92b2b59140953e96a6dc209da9d
#
_cell.length_a   1.000
_cell.length_b   1.000
_cell.length_c   1.000
_cell.angle_alpha   90.00
_cell.angle_beta   90.00
_cell.angle_gamma   90.00
#
_symmetry.space_group_name_H-M   'P 1'
#
loop_
_entity.id
_entity.type
_entity.pdbx_description
1 polymer ?
#
loop_
_entity_poly.entity_id
_entity_poly.type
_entity_poly.pdbx_seq_one_letter_code
_entity_poly.pdbx_strand_id
1 'polypeptide(L)'
;MEILGLDMIKKEPETINITGLDKIKQVFHNDLPRMSPFATELIRLVNRARELDTEYRQFGAEQHRYEFNPVIPLSQVRDFEKRHQIKLPQGYVDFLTQVGNGGAGPDYGIYSLEQAEFEGYYDHKNSFCHYTQTKNQSDYYNLPYAIENRTPMVNSQLSDEKWNKWYIELNHLEENEYDEKYRQAYNGLLQIINSGCCTGYMLVCHGDITGEMVFFRHELECPQLVGQSFEEFVLSHFKGVIDKFEKNN
;
A
#
# COMPACT_ATOMS: atom_id res chain seq x y z
N MET A 1 28.85 -69.50 32.12
CA MET A 1 27.71 -68.59 31.74
C MET A 1 28.11 -67.21 32.24
N GLU A 2 28.83 -66.47 31.31
CA GLU A 2 29.45 -65.16 31.60
C GLU A 2 28.43 -64.06 31.35
N ILE A 3 28.31 -63.21 32.33
CA ILE A 3 27.48 -61.98 32.23
C ILE A 3 28.39 -60.83 31.79
N LEU A 4 28.21 -60.42 30.56
CA LEU A 4 28.90 -59.28 30.01
C LEU A 4 28.40 -57.94 30.66
N GLY A 5 29.35 -57.20 31.29
CA GLY A 5 29.12 -55.94 31.86
C GLY A 5 28.91 -54.86 30.78
N LEU A 6 27.85 -54.07 30.94
CA LEU A 6 27.60 -52.85 30.18
C LEU A 6 28.29 -51.66 30.87
N ASP A 7 29.44 -51.26 30.34
CA ASP A 7 30.05 -49.98 30.65
C ASP A 7 29.22 -48.83 30.02
N MET A 8 28.45 -48.16 30.85
CA MET A 8 27.81 -46.88 30.46
C MET A 8 28.85 -45.77 30.48
N ILE A 9 29.31 -45.37 29.31
CA ILE A 9 30.10 -44.16 29.10
C ILE A 9 29.21 -42.98 29.42
N LYS A 10 29.39 -42.32 30.57
CA LYS A 10 28.86 -40.99 30.88
C LYS A 10 29.61 -39.97 30.02
N LYS A 11 29.03 -39.53 28.92
CA LYS A 11 29.45 -38.31 28.25
C LYS A 11 28.99 -37.11 29.09
N GLU A 12 29.95 -36.36 29.60
CA GLU A 12 29.67 -35.01 30.16
C GLU A 12 29.12 -34.10 29.06
N PRO A 13 28.16 -33.19 29.37
CA PRO A 13 27.66 -32.28 28.39
C PRO A 13 28.77 -31.31 27.99
N GLU A 14 29.08 -31.23 26.69
CA GLU A 14 30.00 -30.28 26.12
C GLU A 14 29.52 -28.86 26.47
N THR A 15 30.38 -28.10 27.16
CA THR A 15 30.13 -26.69 27.51
C THR A 15 30.09 -25.91 26.21
N ILE A 16 28.89 -25.48 25.81
CA ILE A 16 28.72 -24.64 24.63
C ILE A 16 29.45 -23.31 24.89
N ASN A 17 30.46 -23.04 24.06
CA ASN A 17 31.32 -21.87 24.19
C ASN A 17 30.53 -20.62 23.80
N ILE A 18 30.10 -19.84 24.81
CA ILE A 18 29.27 -18.65 24.72
C ILE A 18 29.88 -17.58 23.79
N THR A 19 31.20 -17.58 23.59
CA THR A 19 31.89 -16.66 22.68
C THR A 19 31.51 -16.85 21.20
N GLY A 20 31.02 -18.02 20.82
CA GLY A 20 30.50 -18.27 19.47
C GLY A 20 29.14 -17.61 19.20
N LEU A 21 28.27 -17.60 20.19
CA LEU A 21 26.94 -16.98 20.10
C LEU A 21 27.00 -15.45 20.01
N ASP A 22 27.95 -14.83 20.69
CA ASP A 22 28.13 -13.37 20.63
C ASP A 22 28.71 -12.93 19.28
N LYS A 23 29.60 -13.72 18.67
CA LYS A 23 30.06 -13.49 17.29
C LYS A 23 28.95 -13.67 16.27
N ILE A 24 28.10 -14.70 16.44
CA ILE A 24 26.94 -14.90 15.58
C ILE A 24 25.95 -13.74 15.73
N LYS A 25 25.65 -13.29 16.93
CA LYS A 25 24.81 -12.11 17.17
C LYS A 25 25.37 -10.83 16.57
N GLN A 26 26.70 -10.62 16.64
CA GLN A 26 27.36 -9.45 16.02
C GLN A 26 27.31 -9.49 14.49
N VAL A 27 27.48 -10.66 13.86
CA VAL A 27 27.41 -10.82 12.41
C VAL A 27 25.96 -10.57 11.93
N PHE A 28 24.95 -11.11 12.61
CA PHE A 28 23.55 -10.88 12.26
C PHE A 28 23.04 -9.47 12.60
N HIS A 29 23.68 -8.77 13.53
CA HIS A 29 23.28 -7.38 13.90
C HIS A 29 23.79 -6.32 12.92
N ASN A 30 24.83 -6.62 12.15
CA ASN A 30 25.42 -5.68 11.20
C ASN A 30 24.89 -5.82 9.76
N ASP A 31 24.21 -6.92 9.43
CA ASP A 31 23.74 -7.23 8.07
C ASP A 31 22.21 -7.18 7.90
N LEU A 32 21.45 -6.95 8.96
CA LEU A 32 20.01 -6.70 8.80
C LEU A 32 19.84 -5.27 8.25
N PRO A 33 19.16 -5.11 7.09
CA PRO A 33 18.87 -3.78 6.58
C PRO A 33 18.13 -2.99 7.66
N ARG A 34 18.69 -1.83 8.05
CA ARG A 34 18.03 -0.95 9.01
C ARG A 34 16.68 -0.54 8.44
N MET A 35 15.64 -0.67 9.25
CA MET A 35 14.34 -0.12 8.91
C MET A 35 14.48 1.37 8.61
N SER A 36 13.72 1.85 7.63
CA SER A 36 13.67 3.26 7.31
C SER A 36 13.10 4.07 8.50
N PRO A 37 13.48 5.34 8.67
CA PRO A 37 12.89 6.20 9.71
C PRO A 37 11.37 6.25 9.63
N PHE A 38 10.82 6.29 8.42
CA PHE A 38 9.39 6.25 8.16
C PHE A 38 8.75 4.95 8.72
N ALA A 39 9.29 3.78 8.35
CA ALA A 39 8.74 2.49 8.79
C ALA A 39 8.77 2.37 10.31
N THR A 40 9.87 2.79 10.95
CA THR A 40 10.02 2.80 12.42
C THR A 40 8.97 3.67 13.07
N GLU A 41 8.80 4.90 12.59
CA GLU A 41 7.84 5.86 13.15
C GLU A 41 6.40 5.41 12.94
N LEU A 42 6.08 4.88 11.75
CA LEU A 42 4.72 4.40 11.46
C LEU A 42 4.32 3.26 12.41
N ILE A 43 5.19 2.27 12.59
CA ILE A 43 4.91 1.16 13.53
C ILE A 43 4.69 1.68 14.95
N ARG A 44 5.50 2.64 15.39
CA ARG A 44 5.36 3.27 16.72
C ARG A 44 4.00 3.97 16.87
N LEU A 45 3.59 4.74 15.88
CA LEU A 45 2.31 5.46 15.89
C LEU A 45 1.12 4.51 15.85
N VAL A 46 1.15 3.49 15.00
CA VAL A 46 0.06 2.50 14.91
C VAL A 46 -0.09 1.72 16.21
N ASN A 47 1.01 1.30 16.83
CA ASN A 47 0.96 0.65 18.15
C ASN A 47 0.36 1.57 19.22
N ARG A 48 0.73 2.86 19.22
CA ARG A 48 0.16 3.84 20.18
C ARG A 48 -1.34 4.07 19.90
N ALA A 49 -1.75 4.18 18.66
CA ALA A 49 -3.17 4.31 18.29
C ALA A 49 -3.98 3.09 18.78
N ARG A 50 -3.45 1.87 18.60
CA ARG A 50 -4.07 0.62 19.08
C ARG A 50 -4.24 0.58 20.59
N GLU A 51 -3.24 1.08 21.35
CA GLU A 51 -3.31 1.16 22.82
C GLU A 51 -4.40 2.12 23.30
N LEU A 52 -4.64 3.20 22.55
CA LEU A 52 -5.62 4.24 22.91
C LEU A 52 -7.04 3.89 22.43
N ASP A 53 -7.17 3.26 21.28
CA ASP A 53 -8.47 2.91 20.67
C ASP A 53 -8.72 1.39 20.74
N THR A 54 -8.86 0.88 21.97
CA THR A 54 -9.08 -0.56 22.24
C THR A 54 -10.42 -1.08 21.76
N GLU A 55 -11.38 -0.20 21.51
CA GLU A 55 -12.72 -0.52 21.04
C GLU A 55 -12.91 -0.26 19.53
N TYR A 56 -11.84 0.10 18.81
CA TYR A 56 -11.84 0.38 17.37
C TYR A 56 -12.86 1.46 16.96
N ARG A 57 -12.98 2.52 17.77
CA ARG A 57 -13.94 3.62 17.55
C ARG A 57 -13.52 4.61 16.46
N GLN A 58 -12.26 4.59 16.06
CA GLN A 58 -11.82 5.33 14.87
C GLN A 58 -12.51 4.75 13.64
N PHE A 59 -12.96 5.62 12.72
CA PHE A 59 -13.62 5.18 11.50
C PHE A 59 -12.73 4.18 10.74
N GLY A 60 -13.30 3.05 10.36
CA GLY A 60 -12.63 1.98 9.64
C GLY A 60 -11.71 1.08 10.48
N ALA A 61 -11.38 1.46 11.72
CA ALA A 61 -10.47 0.68 12.56
C ALA A 61 -10.94 -0.75 12.85
N GLU A 62 -12.24 -1.01 12.81
CA GLU A 62 -12.79 -2.38 12.96
C GLU A 62 -12.30 -3.33 11.87
N GLN A 63 -11.99 -2.82 10.67
CA GLN A 63 -11.56 -3.63 9.53
C GLN A 63 -10.11 -4.09 9.69
N HIS A 64 -9.21 -3.19 10.06
CA HIS A 64 -7.78 -3.48 10.12
C HIS A 64 -7.26 -3.71 11.55
N ARG A 65 -8.00 -3.32 12.60
CA ARG A 65 -7.66 -3.51 14.03
C ARG A 65 -6.26 -3.06 14.40
N TYR A 66 -5.74 -2.05 13.69
CA TYR A 66 -4.35 -1.57 13.82
C TYR A 66 -3.32 -2.67 13.55
N GLU A 67 -3.62 -3.63 12.69
CA GLU A 67 -2.74 -4.73 12.32
C GLU A 67 -2.26 -4.56 10.89
N PHE A 68 -1.00 -4.95 10.64
CA PHE A 68 -0.44 -5.00 9.31
C PHE A 68 -0.41 -6.43 8.78
N ASN A 69 -0.61 -6.59 7.48
CA ASN A 69 -0.35 -7.85 6.82
C ASN A 69 1.17 -8.16 6.80
N PRO A 70 1.58 -9.42 6.62
CA PRO A 70 3.00 -9.74 6.47
C PRO A 70 3.65 -8.93 5.34
N VAL A 71 4.90 -8.52 5.54
CA VAL A 71 5.70 -7.84 4.50
C VAL A 71 5.95 -8.76 3.30
N ILE A 72 6.17 -8.15 2.13
CA ILE A 72 6.55 -8.87 0.92
C ILE A 72 8.03 -8.63 0.58
N PRO A 73 8.68 -9.58 -0.09
CA PRO A 73 10.07 -9.39 -0.53
C PRO A 73 10.17 -8.31 -1.61
N LEU A 74 11.28 -7.58 -1.63
CA LEU A 74 11.54 -6.54 -2.63
C LEU A 74 11.43 -7.07 -4.07
N SER A 75 11.74 -8.33 -4.32
CA SER A 75 11.59 -8.96 -5.64
C SER A 75 10.14 -8.91 -6.13
N GLN A 76 9.16 -9.14 -5.25
CA GLN A 76 7.74 -9.09 -5.62
C GLN A 76 7.33 -7.65 -6.00
N VAL A 77 7.83 -6.64 -5.27
CA VAL A 77 7.64 -5.24 -5.64
C VAL A 77 8.24 -4.94 -7.01
N ARG A 78 9.46 -5.42 -7.27
CA ARG A 78 10.14 -5.21 -8.57
C ARG A 78 9.44 -5.93 -9.73
N ASP A 79 8.86 -7.10 -9.48
CA ASP A 79 8.06 -7.81 -10.47
C ASP A 79 6.76 -7.04 -10.80
N PHE A 80 6.12 -6.44 -9.81
CA PHE A 80 4.97 -5.54 -10.00
C PHE A 80 5.37 -4.33 -10.85
N GLU A 81 6.41 -3.60 -10.45
CA GLU A 81 6.92 -2.44 -11.20
C GLU A 81 7.23 -2.78 -12.66
N LYS A 82 7.83 -3.95 -12.90
CA LYS A 82 8.15 -4.42 -14.25
C LYS A 82 6.91 -4.73 -15.08
N ARG A 83 5.89 -5.40 -14.48
CA ARG A 83 4.64 -5.71 -15.18
C ARG A 83 3.91 -4.45 -15.62
N HIS A 84 3.88 -3.43 -14.74
CA HIS A 84 3.14 -2.19 -14.97
C HIS A 84 3.99 -1.07 -15.56
N GLN A 85 5.29 -1.30 -15.81
CA GLN A 85 6.23 -0.32 -16.36
C GLN A 85 6.28 0.99 -15.55
N ILE A 86 6.13 0.90 -14.24
CA ILE A 86 6.18 2.02 -13.30
C ILE A 86 7.31 1.85 -12.28
N LYS A 87 7.54 2.91 -11.52
CA LYS A 87 8.34 2.89 -10.30
C LYS A 87 7.47 3.31 -9.14
N LEU A 88 7.35 2.45 -8.15
CA LEU A 88 6.66 2.80 -6.93
C LEU A 88 7.48 3.81 -6.12
N PRO A 89 6.84 4.83 -5.52
CA PRO A 89 7.50 5.75 -4.61
C PRO A 89 8.19 5.02 -3.46
N GLN A 90 9.39 5.48 -3.07
CA GLN A 90 10.23 4.76 -2.11
C GLN A 90 9.54 4.53 -0.76
N GLY A 91 8.80 5.52 -0.24
CA GLY A 91 8.05 5.35 1.01
C GLY A 91 7.01 4.24 0.94
N TYR A 92 6.34 4.06 -0.21
CA TYR A 92 5.42 2.94 -0.38
C TYR A 92 6.16 1.61 -0.51
N VAL A 93 7.32 1.59 -1.18
CA VAL A 93 8.20 0.39 -1.21
C VAL A 93 8.66 0.02 0.21
N ASP A 94 9.08 1.00 1.00
CA ASP A 94 9.48 0.79 2.40
C ASP A 94 8.32 0.26 3.25
N PHE A 95 7.11 0.78 3.04
CA PHE A 95 5.91 0.26 3.68
C PHE A 95 5.71 -1.22 3.37
N LEU A 96 5.66 -1.59 2.09
CA LEU A 96 5.40 -2.96 1.65
C LEU A 96 6.45 -3.98 2.13
N THR A 97 7.71 -3.54 2.22
CA THR A 97 8.85 -4.43 2.52
C THR A 97 9.30 -4.41 3.97
N GLN A 98 8.89 -3.41 4.76
CA GLN A 98 9.39 -3.22 6.14
C GLN A 98 8.27 -3.10 7.18
N VAL A 99 7.07 -2.69 6.78
CA VAL A 99 5.92 -2.49 7.68
C VAL A 99 4.87 -3.55 7.47
N GLY A 100 4.33 -3.64 6.26
CA GLY A 100 3.31 -4.61 5.91
C GLY A 100 2.79 -4.48 4.48
N ASN A 101 2.35 -5.58 3.90
CA ASN A 101 1.66 -5.58 2.61
C ASN A 101 0.19 -5.22 2.82
N GLY A 102 -0.08 -3.97 3.18
CA GLY A 102 -1.42 -3.50 3.54
C GLY A 102 -1.76 -3.71 5.02
N GLY A 103 -3.00 -3.45 5.38
CA GLY A 103 -3.52 -3.51 6.74
C GLY A 103 -3.79 -2.13 7.31
N ALA A 104 -3.31 -1.85 8.53
CA ALA A 104 -3.57 -0.59 9.23
C ALA A 104 -3.29 0.66 8.39
N GLY A 105 -4.24 1.58 8.36
CA GLY A 105 -4.18 2.80 7.57
C GLY A 105 -5.36 3.72 7.82
N PRO A 106 -5.47 4.81 7.05
CA PRO A 106 -6.67 5.64 7.03
C PRO A 106 -7.91 4.85 6.60
N ASP A 107 -9.06 5.27 7.09
CA ASP A 107 -10.37 4.71 6.78
C ASP A 107 -10.40 3.17 6.93
N TYR A 108 -10.70 2.42 5.90
CA TYR A 108 -10.74 0.95 5.96
C TYR A 108 -9.36 0.27 5.86
N GLY A 109 -8.28 1.06 5.87
CA GLY A 109 -6.90 0.57 5.83
C GLY A 109 -6.29 0.60 4.44
N ILE A 110 -5.01 0.23 4.40
CA ILE A 110 -4.23 0.18 3.16
C ILE A 110 -4.40 -1.21 2.53
N TYR A 111 -4.65 -1.24 1.24
CA TYR A 111 -4.72 -2.47 0.46
C TYR A 111 -3.37 -3.19 0.39
N SER A 112 -3.40 -4.52 0.28
CA SER A 112 -2.22 -5.25 -0.17
C SER A 112 -1.87 -4.85 -1.61
N LEU A 113 -0.62 -5.09 -2.02
CA LEU A 113 -0.20 -4.76 -3.38
C LEU A 113 -1.05 -5.48 -4.44
N GLU A 114 -1.45 -6.73 -4.15
CA GLU A 114 -2.33 -7.52 -5.00
C GLU A 114 -3.75 -6.95 -5.04
N GLN A 115 -4.28 -6.50 -3.90
CA GLN A 115 -5.58 -5.83 -3.85
C GLN A 115 -5.55 -4.51 -4.60
N ALA A 116 -4.51 -3.70 -4.41
CA ALA A 116 -4.32 -2.44 -5.13
C ALA A 116 -4.23 -2.64 -6.64
N GLU A 117 -3.53 -3.71 -7.08
CA GLU A 117 -3.48 -4.12 -8.48
C GLU A 117 -4.86 -4.51 -9.01
N PHE A 118 -5.65 -5.19 -8.18
CA PHE A 118 -6.96 -5.70 -8.54
C PHE A 118 -8.05 -4.62 -8.45
N GLU A 119 -8.07 -3.81 -7.39
CA GLU A 119 -9.09 -2.77 -7.16
C GLU A 119 -9.02 -1.65 -8.19
N GLY A 120 -7.84 -1.29 -8.67
CA GLY A 120 -7.69 -0.39 -9.82
C GLY A 120 -8.46 -0.88 -11.06
N TYR A 121 -8.90 -2.17 -11.06
CA TYR A 121 -9.67 -2.79 -12.12
C TYR A 121 -11.06 -3.25 -11.68
N TYR A 122 -11.34 -3.33 -10.38
CA TYR A 122 -12.47 -4.09 -9.83
C TYR A 122 -13.61 -3.26 -9.28
N ASP A 123 -13.39 -2.00 -8.95
CA ASP A 123 -14.47 -1.12 -8.48
C ASP A 123 -15.59 -0.96 -9.53
N HIS A 124 -15.34 -1.46 -10.71
CA HIS A 124 -16.28 -1.57 -11.80
C HIS A 124 -17.32 -2.69 -11.66
N LYS A 125 -17.20 -3.61 -10.68
CA LYS A 125 -18.22 -4.67 -10.45
C LYS A 125 -19.32 -4.27 -9.49
N ASN A 126 -19.13 -3.27 -8.67
CA ASN A 126 -20.15 -2.80 -7.75
C ASN A 126 -20.88 -1.57 -8.30
N SER A 127 -21.73 -1.82 -9.29
CA SER A 127 -22.92 -1.06 -9.64
C SER A 127 -22.82 0.35 -10.22
N PHE A 128 -21.67 0.97 -10.43
CA PHE A 128 -21.60 2.31 -11.01
C PHE A 128 -20.79 2.44 -12.31
N CYS A 129 -19.95 1.49 -12.65
CA CYS A 129 -19.34 1.42 -13.98
C CYS A 129 -19.88 0.25 -14.78
N HIS A 130 -20.71 0.52 -15.76
CA HIS A 130 -21.22 -0.43 -16.75
C HIS A 130 -20.14 -1.07 -17.66
N TYR A 131 -18.89 -0.96 -17.26
CA TYR A 131 -17.73 -0.99 -18.13
C TYR A 131 -17.06 -2.34 -18.31
N THR A 132 -17.25 -3.28 -17.40
CA THR A 132 -16.48 -4.53 -17.35
C THR A 132 -17.18 -5.76 -17.85
N GLN A 133 -18.39 -5.64 -18.36
CA GLN A 133 -19.15 -6.83 -18.82
C GLN A 133 -18.71 -7.39 -20.16
N THR A 134 -17.87 -6.72 -20.92
CA THR A 134 -17.58 -7.08 -22.31
C THR A 134 -16.15 -7.49 -22.64
N LYS A 135 -15.17 -7.33 -21.73
CA LYS A 135 -13.78 -7.74 -21.99
C LYS A 135 -13.30 -8.80 -21.02
N ASN A 136 -12.53 -9.75 -21.53
CA ASN A 136 -11.91 -10.79 -20.73
C ASN A 136 -11.02 -10.18 -19.67
N GLN A 137 -11.12 -10.66 -18.44
CA GLN A 137 -10.37 -10.22 -17.28
C GLN A 137 -8.84 -10.17 -17.52
N SER A 138 -8.32 -11.03 -18.40
CA SER A 138 -6.92 -11.06 -18.83
C SER A 138 -6.45 -9.80 -19.57
N ASP A 139 -7.34 -9.08 -20.24
CA ASP A 139 -6.96 -7.91 -21.04
C ASP A 139 -6.68 -6.68 -20.16
N TYR A 140 -7.25 -6.64 -18.95
CA TYR A 140 -7.01 -5.59 -17.97
C TYR A 140 -5.67 -5.73 -17.25
N TYR A 141 -5.27 -6.95 -16.92
CA TYR A 141 -4.01 -7.22 -16.19
C TYR A 141 -2.75 -6.88 -17.00
N ASN A 142 -2.87 -6.65 -18.28
CA ASN A 142 -1.76 -6.34 -19.18
C ASN A 142 -1.65 -4.85 -19.55
N LEU A 143 -2.51 -3.99 -18.99
CA LEU A 143 -2.43 -2.56 -19.27
C LEU A 143 -1.50 -1.90 -18.25
N PRO A 144 -0.38 -1.29 -18.68
CA PRO A 144 0.48 -0.54 -17.76
C PRO A 144 -0.29 0.66 -17.20
N TYR A 145 -0.16 0.91 -15.90
CA TYR A 145 -0.68 2.13 -15.25
C TYR A 145 -0.05 3.39 -15.84
N ALA A 146 1.19 3.29 -16.30
CA ALA A 146 1.86 4.35 -17.00
C ALA A 146 2.07 3.93 -18.45
N ILE A 147 1.45 4.64 -19.37
CA ILE A 147 1.74 4.48 -20.79
C ILE A 147 2.93 5.39 -21.09
N GLU A 148 4.01 4.82 -21.65
CA GLU A 148 5.17 5.59 -22.08
C GLU A 148 4.74 6.82 -22.89
N ASN A 149 5.31 7.98 -22.54
CA ASN A 149 5.09 9.28 -23.21
C ASN A 149 3.70 9.93 -23.05
N ARG A 150 2.84 9.47 -22.15
CA ARG A 150 1.60 10.19 -21.85
C ARG A 150 1.72 10.97 -20.54
N THR A 151 1.49 12.26 -20.59
CA THR A 151 1.39 13.09 -19.39
C THR A 151 0.16 12.63 -18.59
N PRO A 152 0.32 12.26 -17.31
CA PRO A 152 -0.81 11.92 -16.46
C PRO A 152 -1.80 13.07 -16.40
N MET A 153 -3.09 12.77 -16.42
CA MET A 153 -4.13 13.78 -16.28
C MET A 153 -4.13 14.39 -14.87
N VAL A 154 -3.86 13.57 -13.88
CA VAL A 154 -3.63 14.02 -12.50
C VAL A 154 -2.16 14.45 -12.36
N ASN A 155 -1.93 15.75 -12.27
CA ASN A 155 -0.62 16.38 -12.19
C ASN A 155 -0.72 17.70 -11.42
N SER A 156 0.38 18.41 -11.20
CA SER A 156 0.43 19.68 -10.45
C SER A 156 -0.45 20.80 -11.03
N GLN A 157 -0.92 20.67 -12.25
CA GLN A 157 -1.79 21.64 -12.93
C GLN A 157 -3.24 21.17 -13.02
N LEU A 158 -3.61 20.13 -12.27
CA LEU A 158 -5.00 19.66 -12.20
C LEU A 158 -5.91 20.79 -11.71
N SER A 159 -7.04 20.96 -12.39
CA SER A 159 -8.06 21.94 -12.00
C SER A 159 -9.45 21.44 -12.42
N ASP A 160 -10.47 21.93 -11.72
CA ASP A 160 -11.88 21.63 -12.05
C ASP A 160 -12.22 21.98 -13.51
N GLU A 161 -11.68 23.06 -14.04
CA GLU A 161 -11.92 23.48 -15.42
C GLU A 161 -11.38 22.42 -16.42
N LYS A 162 -10.13 21.98 -16.21
CA LYS A 162 -9.52 20.95 -17.08
C LYS A 162 -10.24 19.62 -16.96
N TRP A 163 -10.60 19.24 -15.74
CA TRP A 163 -11.33 17.99 -15.48
C TRP A 163 -12.72 18.03 -16.10
N ASN A 164 -13.48 19.08 -15.89
CA ASN A 164 -14.82 19.24 -16.45
C ASN A 164 -14.82 19.25 -17.99
N LYS A 165 -13.83 19.89 -18.60
CA LYS A 165 -13.66 19.86 -20.06
C LYS A 165 -13.43 18.43 -20.56
N TRP A 166 -12.52 17.71 -19.93
CA TRP A 166 -12.26 16.31 -20.23
C TRP A 166 -13.51 15.45 -20.05
N TYR A 167 -14.25 15.64 -18.98
CA TYR A 167 -15.47 14.91 -18.67
C TYR A 167 -16.59 15.16 -19.70
N ILE A 168 -16.77 16.41 -20.12
CA ILE A 168 -17.73 16.74 -21.17
C ILE A 168 -17.35 16.04 -22.49
N GLU A 169 -16.08 16.09 -22.86
CA GLU A 169 -15.59 15.41 -24.06
C GLU A 169 -15.80 13.88 -23.98
N LEU A 170 -15.57 13.29 -22.80
CA LEU A 170 -15.76 11.86 -22.55
C LEU A 170 -17.20 11.41 -22.87
N ASN A 171 -18.19 12.19 -22.43
CA ASN A 171 -19.61 11.86 -22.60
C ASN A 171 -20.12 11.99 -24.04
N HIS A 172 -19.32 12.48 -24.97
CA HIS A 172 -19.65 12.57 -26.39
C HIS A 172 -18.97 11.51 -27.25
N LEU A 173 -18.24 10.58 -26.61
CA LEU A 173 -17.51 9.54 -27.33
C LEU A 173 -18.34 8.27 -27.52
N GLU A 174 -18.03 7.55 -28.59
CA GLU A 174 -18.50 6.19 -28.77
C GLU A 174 -17.81 5.24 -27.77
N GLU A 175 -18.44 4.10 -27.49
CA GLU A 175 -18.03 3.18 -26.43
C GLU A 175 -16.53 2.83 -26.41
N ASN A 176 -15.97 2.56 -27.60
CA ASN A 176 -14.55 2.19 -27.72
C ASN A 176 -13.59 3.34 -27.38
N GLU A 177 -13.95 4.56 -27.78
CA GLU A 177 -13.15 5.77 -27.55
C GLU A 177 -13.32 6.24 -26.11
N TYR A 178 -14.50 6.05 -25.55
CA TYR A 178 -14.80 6.32 -24.16
C TYR A 178 -13.85 5.57 -23.24
N ASP A 179 -13.66 4.26 -23.45
CA ASP A 179 -12.78 3.42 -22.67
C ASP A 179 -11.34 3.90 -22.61
N GLU A 180 -10.80 4.19 -23.76
CA GLU A 180 -9.43 4.64 -23.87
C GLU A 180 -9.25 6.00 -23.16
N LYS A 181 -10.19 6.91 -23.37
CA LYS A 181 -10.14 8.24 -22.74
C LYS A 181 -10.38 8.20 -21.25
N TYR A 182 -11.29 7.34 -20.79
CA TYR A 182 -11.53 7.13 -19.36
C TYR A 182 -10.29 6.61 -18.62
N ARG A 183 -9.57 5.65 -19.18
CA ARG A 183 -8.32 5.13 -18.62
C ARG A 183 -7.23 6.19 -18.50
N GLN A 184 -7.22 7.18 -19.37
CA GLN A 184 -6.24 8.27 -19.31
C GLN A 184 -6.33 9.06 -18.00
N ALA A 185 -7.51 9.17 -17.39
CA ALA A 185 -7.70 9.85 -16.12
C ALA A 185 -6.98 9.15 -14.96
N TYR A 186 -6.88 7.82 -15.04
CA TYR A 186 -6.28 6.98 -14.00
C TYR A 186 -4.84 6.58 -14.32
N ASN A 187 -4.29 7.07 -15.43
CA ASN A 187 -2.94 6.74 -15.82
C ASN A 187 -1.93 7.21 -14.76
N GLY A 188 -1.08 6.29 -14.31
CA GLY A 188 -0.06 6.57 -13.29
C GLY A 188 -0.58 6.59 -11.85
N LEU A 189 -1.84 6.21 -11.62
CA LEU A 189 -2.44 6.17 -10.28
C LEU A 189 -2.62 4.71 -9.81
N LEU A 190 -2.37 4.48 -8.54
CA LEU A 190 -2.59 3.20 -7.88
C LEU A 190 -3.52 3.41 -6.68
N GLN A 191 -4.72 2.84 -6.71
CA GLN A 191 -5.64 2.90 -5.58
C GLN A 191 -5.09 2.06 -4.43
N ILE A 192 -4.83 2.69 -3.30
CA ILE A 192 -4.22 2.03 -2.15
C ILE A 192 -5.09 2.09 -0.88
N ILE A 193 -6.14 2.92 -0.84
CA ILE A 193 -7.04 3.03 0.31
C ILE A 193 -8.47 3.16 -0.21
N ASN A 194 -9.39 2.38 0.38
CA ASN A 194 -10.82 2.51 0.19
C ASN A 194 -11.44 3.29 1.37
N SER A 195 -12.18 4.34 1.06
CA SER A 195 -12.90 5.13 2.07
C SER A 195 -14.41 4.85 2.09
N GLY A 196 -14.86 3.90 1.28
CA GLY A 196 -16.27 3.54 1.11
C GLY A 196 -17.01 4.43 0.12
N CYS A 197 -18.22 4.03 -0.27
CA CYS A 197 -19.11 4.80 -1.15
C CYS A 197 -18.43 5.35 -2.42
N CYS A 198 -17.63 4.53 -3.11
CA CYS A 198 -16.89 4.93 -4.32
C CYS A 198 -15.88 6.06 -4.08
N THR A 199 -15.36 6.18 -2.86
CA THR A 199 -14.32 7.13 -2.51
C THR A 199 -13.05 6.40 -2.09
N GLY A 200 -11.91 7.03 -2.26
CA GLY A 200 -10.63 6.41 -1.87
C GLY A 200 -9.43 7.30 -2.15
N TYR A 201 -8.27 6.83 -1.71
CA TYR A 201 -7.01 7.51 -1.96
C TYR A 201 -6.16 6.71 -2.93
N MET A 202 -5.60 7.42 -3.87
CA MET A 202 -4.68 6.88 -4.86
C MET A 202 -3.27 7.46 -4.66
N LEU A 203 -2.29 6.62 -4.87
CA LEU A 203 -0.88 7.00 -4.90
C LEU A 203 -0.50 7.36 -6.33
N VAL A 204 0.09 8.51 -6.54
CA VAL A 204 0.65 8.89 -7.83
C VAL A 204 1.97 8.17 -8.06
N CYS A 205 2.02 7.29 -9.05
CA CYS A 205 3.19 6.48 -9.39
C CYS A 205 3.95 7.02 -10.60
N HIS A 206 3.42 8.02 -11.31
CA HIS A 206 4.03 8.59 -12.50
C HIS A 206 3.66 10.07 -12.67
N GLY A 207 4.59 10.88 -13.17
CA GLY A 207 4.39 12.31 -13.43
C GLY A 207 5.14 13.22 -12.47
N ASP A 208 4.81 14.50 -12.51
CA ASP A 208 5.50 15.57 -11.78
C ASP A 208 5.20 15.62 -10.27
N ILE A 209 4.10 14.96 -9.85
CA ILE A 209 3.71 14.81 -8.44
C ILE A 209 3.82 13.35 -7.97
N THR A 210 4.74 12.58 -8.54
CA THR A 210 4.99 11.19 -8.13
C THR A 210 5.27 11.09 -6.63
N GLY A 211 4.56 10.19 -5.95
CA GLY A 211 4.65 9.98 -4.50
C GLY A 211 3.58 10.70 -3.70
N GLU A 212 2.85 11.64 -4.29
CA GLU A 212 1.76 12.32 -3.63
C GLU A 212 0.48 11.47 -3.58
N MET A 213 -0.37 11.80 -2.62
CA MET A 213 -1.68 11.20 -2.44
C MET A 213 -2.76 12.06 -3.10
N VAL A 214 -3.72 11.39 -3.72
CA VAL A 214 -4.87 12.01 -4.37
C VAL A 214 -6.14 11.39 -3.84
N PHE A 215 -7.12 12.20 -3.48
CA PHE A 215 -8.43 11.74 -3.03
C PHE A 215 -9.43 11.76 -4.19
N PHE A 216 -10.05 10.63 -4.45
CA PHE A 216 -11.17 10.47 -5.36
C PHE A 216 -12.47 10.36 -4.58
N ARG A 217 -13.39 11.27 -4.83
CA ARG A 217 -14.69 11.27 -4.16
C ARG A 217 -15.76 10.50 -4.94
N HIS A 218 -15.80 10.71 -6.23
CA HIS A 218 -16.63 9.98 -7.19
C HIS A 218 -15.91 9.99 -8.55
N GLU A 219 -16.21 9.02 -9.41
CA GLU A 219 -15.54 8.85 -10.70
C GLU A 219 -15.53 10.09 -11.60
N LEU A 220 -16.52 10.95 -11.44
CA LEU A 220 -16.78 12.09 -12.31
C LEU A 220 -16.41 13.44 -11.70
N GLU A 221 -16.07 13.45 -10.41
CA GLU A 221 -15.59 14.67 -9.75
C GLU A 221 -14.08 14.83 -9.95
N CYS A 222 -13.63 16.07 -10.04
CA CYS A 222 -12.20 16.34 -10.12
C CYS A 222 -11.48 15.80 -8.89
N PRO A 223 -10.46 14.97 -9.07
CA PRO A 223 -9.67 14.46 -7.96
C PRO A 223 -9.04 15.59 -7.15
N GLN A 224 -8.94 15.41 -5.84
CA GLN A 224 -8.36 16.41 -4.96
C GLN A 224 -6.92 16.02 -4.62
N LEU A 225 -5.97 16.91 -4.97
CA LEU A 225 -4.59 16.77 -4.54
C LEU A 225 -4.54 16.94 -3.01
N VAL A 226 -4.00 15.94 -2.31
CA VAL A 226 -3.87 16.00 -0.85
C VAL A 226 -2.71 16.92 -0.43
N GLY A 227 -1.72 17.10 -1.31
CA GLY A 227 -0.51 17.91 -1.03
C GLY A 227 0.40 17.27 0.02
N GLN A 228 0.35 15.95 0.14
CA GLN A 228 1.19 15.16 1.04
C GLN A 228 1.71 13.93 0.29
N SER A 229 2.94 13.55 0.58
CA SER A 229 3.46 12.24 0.18
C SER A 229 2.73 11.10 0.91
N PHE A 230 2.88 9.87 0.43
CA PHE A 230 2.35 8.70 1.11
C PHE A 230 2.79 8.64 2.58
N GLU A 231 4.09 8.86 2.83
CA GLU A 231 4.64 8.84 4.19
C GLU A 231 4.02 9.89 5.08
N GLU A 232 3.96 11.14 4.61
CA GLU A 232 3.37 12.25 5.37
C GLU A 232 1.89 12.01 5.66
N PHE A 233 1.16 11.48 4.68
CA PHE A 233 -0.26 11.22 4.78
C PHE A 233 -0.57 10.17 5.86
N VAL A 234 0.07 9.01 5.81
CA VAL A 234 -0.20 7.95 6.79
C VAL A 234 0.30 8.30 8.19
N LEU A 235 1.46 8.99 8.31
CA LEU A 235 1.96 9.46 9.60
C LEU A 235 1.03 10.53 10.21
N SER A 236 0.53 11.49 9.41
CA SER A 236 -0.38 12.54 9.89
C SER A 236 -1.71 11.95 10.34
N HIS A 237 -2.24 10.93 9.65
CA HIS A 237 -3.44 10.22 10.04
C HIS A 237 -3.30 9.65 11.46
N PHE A 238 -2.27 8.84 11.73
CA PHE A 238 -2.11 8.20 13.04
C PHE A 238 -1.76 9.19 14.16
N LYS A 239 -1.05 10.28 13.87
CA LYS A 239 -0.89 11.40 14.82
C LYS A 239 -2.25 12.00 15.18
N GLY A 240 -3.11 12.24 14.18
CA GLY A 240 -4.47 12.74 14.41
C GLY A 240 -5.34 11.79 15.23
N VAL A 241 -5.23 10.47 15.00
CA VAL A 241 -5.90 9.46 15.82
C VAL A 241 -5.44 9.53 17.28
N ILE A 242 -4.14 9.55 17.52
CA ILE A 242 -3.56 9.65 18.87
C ILE A 242 -4.04 10.92 19.57
N ASP A 243 -3.92 12.07 18.90
CA ASP A 243 -4.34 13.37 19.47
C ASP A 243 -5.83 13.40 19.84
N LYS A 244 -6.68 12.75 18.99
CA LYS A 244 -8.11 12.63 19.25
C LYS A 244 -8.41 11.85 20.51
N PHE A 245 -7.75 10.71 20.69
CA PHE A 245 -8.02 9.85 21.85
C PHE A 245 -7.32 10.32 23.12
N GLU A 246 -6.16 10.96 23.06
CA GLU A 246 -5.49 11.56 24.22
C GLU A 246 -6.22 12.79 24.78
N LYS A 247 -6.94 13.55 23.95
CA LYS A 247 -7.76 14.69 24.40
C LYS A 247 -9.10 14.27 25.02
N ASN A 248 -9.54 13.05 24.76
CA ASN A 248 -10.83 12.54 25.21
C ASN A 248 -10.72 11.60 26.43
N ASN A 249 -9.50 11.35 26.90
CA ASN A 249 -9.18 10.65 28.14
C ASN A 249 -8.70 11.61 29.21
#